data_068eb268e368515ae56ac1cab5fe11ed
#
_entry.id   068eb268e368515ae56ac1cab5fe11ed
#
_cell.length_a   1.000
_cell.length_b   1.000
_cell.length_c   1.000
_cell.angle_alpha   90.00
_cell.angle_beta   90.00
_cell.angle_gamma   90.00
#
_symmetry.space_group_name_H-M   'P 1'
#
loop_
_entity.id
_entity.type
_entity.pdbx_description
1 polymer ?
#
loop_
_entity_poly.entity_id
_entity_poly.type
_entity_poly.pdbx_seq_one_letter_code
_entity_poly.pdbx_strand_id
1 'polypeptide(L)'
;EISECLVGSEMCIRDRYSRHLSLPLGISFYTFQLTAYLFDIYYGRILPERDFVTFGTYISMFPKLISGPITPYEMLRRQLHSARRFLPENLAEGMKLFIRGLGLKAILANQFGSLWANVGTIGYESISTPLAWLGIYAYSFQIYFDFYGYSLMAAGLGRMLGFKLPINFMHPYLSTSMTEFWRRWHITLGQWFQTYIYIPLGGNRTGTCKWIRNLLVVWILTGIWHGTEFHFILWGFSLFVIVLTEKLLLKKLTDRYALAGHLYMAVLIPLSWMLFGISDPGSIEVYTRKLFPFFSADDAIIYVNDFWKNLNDFRFIIPAGFLFSTRFPVRFLKKIRGSVPEIFVYLAIFWASVYCIYTCHRFSRRRSDTTVLHRRFPWSRPRFHPRDPSHYLRGTWLRRSIRQRHQHPHRPDPHRPGSLRQPKYPSPHPGMHPRLSDQRKSLHLWSTAEGALQV
;
A
#
# COMPACT_ATOMS: atom_id res chain seq x y z
N GLU A 1 -7.29 -4.21 12.66
CA GLU A 1 -5.82 -4.44 12.79
C GLU A 1 -4.99 -3.14 12.63
N ILE A 2 -5.46 -2.10 11.94
CA ILE A 2 -4.77 -0.79 11.92
C ILE A 2 -5.01 0.00 13.23
N SER A 3 -6.04 -0.34 14.00
CA SER A 3 -6.36 0.32 15.28
C SER A 3 -5.48 -0.14 16.43
N GLU A 4 -4.84 -1.29 16.35
CA GLU A 4 -3.99 -1.81 17.44
C GLU A 4 -2.59 -1.19 17.48
N CYS A 5 -2.10 -0.66 16.34
CA CYS A 5 -0.77 -0.02 16.31
C CYS A 5 -0.67 1.35 16.99
N LEU A 6 -1.79 1.95 17.39
CA LEU A 6 -1.80 3.26 18.08
C LEU A 6 -2.05 3.17 19.59
N VAL A 7 -2.32 1.98 20.11
CA VAL A 7 -2.63 1.76 21.54
C VAL A 7 -1.40 1.95 22.44
N GLY A 8 -0.19 1.91 21.89
CA GLY A 8 1.05 2.07 22.67
C GLY A 8 1.34 3.49 23.17
N SER A 9 0.73 4.53 22.61
CA SER A 9 0.98 5.93 22.99
C SER A 9 -0.10 6.53 23.90
N GLU A 10 -1.19 5.81 24.17
CA GLU A 10 -2.34 6.35 24.93
C GLU A 10 -2.27 6.17 26.46
N MET A 11 -1.15 5.72 27.01
CA MET A 11 -1.07 5.43 28.45
C MET A 11 -0.93 6.65 29.36
N CYS A 12 -1.05 7.88 28.85
CA CYS A 12 -0.84 9.09 29.67
C CYS A 12 -1.98 10.10 29.70
N ILE A 13 -3.14 9.87 29.07
CA ILE A 13 -4.28 10.79 29.19
C ILE A 13 -5.49 10.04 29.75
N ARG A 14 -5.53 9.99 31.09
CA ARG A 14 -6.66 9.50 31.86
C ARG A 14 -7.70 10.62 31.99
N ASP A 15 -8.53 10.76 30.95
CA ASP A 15 -9.70 11.61 31.03
C ASP A 15 -10.99 10.86 30.72
N ARG A 16 -12.00 11.07 31.59
CA ARG A 16 -13.31 10.42 31.65
C ARG A 16 -14.19 10.59 30.38
N TYR A 17 -13.66 11.08 29.29
CA TYR A 17 -14.36 11.30 28.03
C TYR A 17 -13.55 10.83 26.80
N SER A 18 -12.67 9.85 26.92
CA SER A 18 -12.10 9.24 25.72
C SER A 18 -13.18 8.42 25.00
N ARG A 19 -14.00 9.11 24.21
CA ARG A 19 -14.66 8.46 23.08
C ARG A 19 -13.51 7.88 22.27
N HIS A 20 -13.50 6.57 22.03
CA HIS A 20 -12.58 5.95 21.10
C HIS A 20 -12.83 6.57 19.73
N LEU A 21 -12.14 7.65 19.42
CA LEU A 21 -12.17 8.27 18.11
C LEU A 21 -11.42 7.34 17.18
N SER A 22 -12.16 6.52 16.45
CA SER A 22 -11.57 5.77 15.36
C SER A 22 -10.93 6.73 14.38
N LEU A 23 -9.68 6.45 13.95
CA LEU A 23 -9.01 7.27 12.96
C LEU A 23 -9.87 7.39 11.71
N PRO A 24 -10.06 8.61 11.18
CA PRO A 24 -10.84 8.82 9.98
C PRO A 24 -10.28 8.00 8.82
N LEU A 25 -11.17 7.32 8.10
CA LEU A 25 -10.81 6.51 6.96
C LEU A 25 -10.06 7.35 5.92
N GLY A 26 -8.89 6.87 5.47
CA GLY A 26 -8.07 7.56 4.46
C GLY A 26 -7.22 8.71 4.98
N ILE A 27 -7.03 8.85 6.31
CA ILE A 27 -6.25 9.94 6.90
C ILE A 27 -4.89 10.13 6.26
N SER A 28 -4.15 9.07 5.97
CA SER A 28 -2.84 9.13 5.32
C SER A 28 -2.90 9.79 3.94
N PHE A 29 -3.92 9.48 3.15
CA PHE A 29 -4.05 9.98 1.77
C PHE A 29 -4.43 11.46 1.72
N TYR A 30 -5.43 11.90 2.50
CA TYR A 30 -5.77 13.32 2.50
C TYR A 30 -4.72 14.17 3.23
N THR A 31 -3.96 13.60 4.18
CA THR A 31 -2.80 14.28 4.77
C THR A 31 -1.75 14.59 3.71
N PHE A 32 -1.42 13.64 2.82
CA PHE A 32 -0.53 13.91 1.69
C PHE A 32 -1.06 15.01 0.76
N GLN A 33 -2.37 15.04 0.51
CA GLN A 33 -2.97 16.07 -0.34
C GLN A 33 -2.93 17.44 0.32
N LEU A 34 -3.24 17.53 1.64
CA LEU A 34 -3.15 18.76 2.42
C LEU A 34 -1.71 19.27 2.49
N THR A 35 -0.77 18.39 2.79
CA THR A 35 0.65 18.75 2.88
C THR A 35 1.18 19.22 1.52
N ALA A 36 0.80 18.56 0.43
CA ALA A 36 1.14 19.00 -0.92
C ALA A 36 0.58 20.40 -1.21
N TYR A 37 -0.69 20.64 -0.87
CA TYR A 37 -1.35 21.93 -1.05
C TYR A 37 -0.65 23.05 -0.26
N LEU A 38 -0.30 22.79 1.01
CA LEU A 38 0.42 23.76 1.84
C LEU A 38 1.83 24.07 1.30
N PHE A 39 2.57 23.04 0.88
CA PHE A 39 3.87 23.23 0.26
C PHE A 39 3.77 24.01 -1.07
N ASP A 40 2.78 23.73 -1.89
CA ASP A 40 2.61 24.43 -3.16
C ASP A 40 2.27 25.91 -2.96
N ILE A 41 1.49 26.26 -1.92
CA ILE A 41 1.28 27.67 -1.51
C ILE A 41 2.58 28.27 -0.97
N TYR A 42 3.25 27.58 -0.05
CA TYR A 42 4.48 28.09 0.55
C TYR A 42 5.58 28.37 -0.47
N TYR A 43 5.71 27.51 -1.48
CA TYR A 43 6.65 27.72 -2.58
C TYR A 43 6.13 28.66 -3.69
N GLY A 44 4.96 29.26 -3.51
CA GLY A 44 4.37 30.18 -4.50
C GLY A 44 3.97 29.51 -5.82
N ARG A 45 3.77 28.20 -5.85
CA ARG A 45 3.37 27.47 -7.05
C ARG A 45 1.90 27.67 -7.39
N ILE A 46 1.07 27.80 -6.37
CA ILE A 46 -0.37 28.04 -6.49
C ILE A 46 -0.80 29.17 -5.56
N LEU A 47 -1.90 29.85 -5.92
CA LEU A 47 -2.59 30.76 -5.02
C LEU A 47 -3.55 29.96 -4.12
N PRO A 48 -3.74 30.40 -2.85
CA PRO A 48 -4.71 29.78 -1.96
C PRO A 48 -6.11 29.79 -2.56
N GLU A 49 -6.84 28.69 -2.41
CA GLU A 49 -8.26 28.64 -2.74
C GLU A 49 -9.06 29.43 -1.69
N ARG A 50 -9.90 30.37 -2.17
CA ARG A 50 -10.71 31.24 -1.30
C ARG A 50 -12.09 30.63 -1.03
N ASP A 51 -12.58 29.81 -1.95
CA ASP A 51 -13.86 29.13 -1.78
C ASP A 51 -13.71 27.88 -0.94
N PHE A 52 -14.28 27.93 0.26
CA PHE A 52 -14.26 26.81 1.21
C PHE A 52 -14.95 25.56 0.67
N VAL A 53 -16.01 25.72 -0.13
CA VAL A 53 -16.74 24.58 -0.71
C VAL A 53 -15.88 23.86 -1.75
N THR A 54 -15.22 24.62 -2.63
CA THR A 54 -14.28 24.07 -3.62
C THR A 54 -13.09 23.37 -2.96
N PHE A 55 -12.50 23.98 -1.92
CA PHE A 55 -11.41 23.37 -1.17
C PHE A 55 -11.87 22.11 -0.43
N GLY A 56 -13.01 22.17 0.25
CA GLY A 56 -13.62 21.02 0.92
C GLY A 56 -13.90 19.88 -0.05
N THR A 57 -14.44 20.19 -1.24
CA THR A 57 -14.66 19.19 -2.31
C THR A 57 -13.35 18.55 -2.77
N TYR A 58 -12.27 19.34 -2.91
CA TYR A 58 -10.95 18.82 -3.26
C TYR A 58 -10.46 17.81 -2.24
N ILE A 59 -10.54 18.10 -0.94
CA ILE A 59 -10.01 17.22 0.11
C ILE A 59 -10.90 15.97 0.31
N SER A 60 -12.23 16.17 0.36
CA SER A 60 -13.20 15.11 0.71
C SER A 60 -13.68 14.27 -0.47
N MET A 61 -13.12 14.46 -1.67
CA MET A 61 -13.52 13.73 -2.87
C MET A 61 -13.36 12.21 -2.68
N PHE A 62 -14.47 11.51 -2.46
CA PHE A 62 -14.50 10.10 -2.05
C PHE A 62 -13.78 9.12 -2.99
N PRO A 63 -13.73 9.27 -4.33
CA PRO A 63 -13.01 8.33 -5.18
C PRO A 63 -11.50 8.26 -4.87
N LYS A 64 -10.91 9.32 -4.32
CA LYS A 64 -9.47 9.36 -4.00
C LYS A 64 -9.16 9.25 -2.49
N LEU A 65 -10.20 9.15 -1.64
CA LEU A 65 -10.05 9.32 -0.19
C LEU A 65 -9.28 8.18 0.48
N ILE A 66 -9.56 6.92 0.15
CA ILE A 66 -9.01 5.75 0.87
C ILE A 66 -7.63 5.36 0.35
N SER A 67 -7.54 4.96 -0.92
CA SER A 67 -6.30 4.55 -1.60
C SER A 67 -6.31 4.93 -3.09
N GLY A 68 -7.06 5.99 -3.42
CA GLY A 68 -7.11 6.55 -4.76
C GLY A 68 -5.80 7.28 -5.11
N PRO A 69 -5.65 7.71 -6.37
CA PRO A 69 -4.47 8.45 -6.79
C PRO A 69 -4.29 9.75 -6.00
N ILE A 70 -3.11 9.98 -5.43
CA ILE A 70 -2.75 11.22 -4.76
C ILE A 70 -2.67 12.31 -5.83
N THR A 71 -3.60 13.27 -5.78
CA THR A 71 -3.75 14.27 -6.82
C THR A 71 -3.48 15.65 -6.27
N PRO A 72 -2.42 16.35 -6.72
CA PRO A 72 -2.15 17.74 -6.33
C PRO A 72 -3.30 18.67 -6.70
N TYR A 73 -3.50 19.75 -5.93
CA TYR A 73 -4.59 20.69 -6.15
C TYR A 73 -4.57 21.32 -7.56
N GLU A 74 -3.39 21.72 -8.04
CA GLU A 74 -3.23 22.34 -9.37
C GLU A 74 -3.78 21.47 -10.50
N MET A 75 -3.64 20.15 -10.39
CA MET A 75 -4.14 19.21 -11.38
C MET A 75 -5.67 19.17 -11.45
N LEU A 76 -6.35 19.36 -10.32
CA LEU A 76 -7.82 19.37 -10.25
C LEU A 76 -8.43 20.77 -10.30
N ARG A 77 -7.64 21.82 -10.05
CA ARG A 77 -8.11 23.21 -9.95
C ARG A 77 -9.01 23.60 -11.11
N ARG A 78 -8.56 23.42 -12.35
CA ARG A 78 -9.37 23.76 -13.55
C ARG A 78 -10.66 22.95 -13.61
N GLN A 79 -10.60 21.69 -13.21
CA GLN A 79 -11.77 20.81 -13.21
C GLN A 79 -12.75 21.16 -12.08
N LEU A 80 -12.27 21.65 -10.94
CA LEU A 80 -13.10 22.07 -9.81
C LEU A 80 -13.90 23.34 -10.15
N HIS A 81 -13.29 24.29 -10.85
CA HIS A 81 -13.93 25.57 -11.23
C HIS A 81 -14.71 25.51 -12.56
N SER A 82 -14.60 24.42 -13.33
CA SER A 82 -15.35 24.29 -14.59
C SER A 82 -16.79 23.84 -14.34
N ALA A 83 -17.72 24.42 -15.09
CA ALA A 83 -19.10 23.95 -15.13
C ALA A 83 -19.16 22.50 -15.62
N ARG A 84 -19.75 21.62 -14.82
CA ARG A 84 -19.87 20.20 -15.16
C ARG A 84 -21.19 19.95 -15.86
N ARG A 85 -21.09 19.27 -17.00
CA ARG A 85 -22.26 18.73 -17.70
C ARG A 85 -22.23 17.22 -17.59
N PHE A 86 -23.39 16.63 -17.40
CA PHE A 86 -23.55 15.19 -17.53
C PHE A 86 -23.27 14.79 -18.97
N LEU A 87 -22.25 13.99 -19.19
CA LEU A 87 -21.87 13.46 -20.50
C LEU A 87 -22.01 11.95 -20.45
N PRO A 88 -22.91 11.33 -21.25
CA PRO A 88 -23.08 9.88 -21.32
C PRO A 88 -21.76 9.13 -21.61
N GLU A 89 -20.88 9.73 -22.40
CA GLU A 89 -19.56 9.19 -22.74
C GLU A 89 -18.68 9.06 -21.48
N ASN A 90 -18.71 10.05 -20.58
CA ASN A 90 -17.97 9.99 -19.33
C ASN A 90 -18.51 8.91 -18.40
N LEU A 91 -19.84 8.73 -18.37
CA LEU A 91 -20.46 7.65 -17.62
C LEU A 91 -20.04 6.29 -18.17
N ALA A 92 -20.15 6.08 -19.49
CA ALA A 92 -19.79 4.82 -20.14
C ALA A 92 -18.30 4.47 -19.95
N GLU A 93 -17.38 5.41 -20.20
CA GLU A 93 -15.94 5.18 -20.00
C GLU A 93 -15.60 4.97 -18.53
N GLY A 94 -16.25 5.71 -17.62
CA GLY A 94 -16.10 5.52 -16.18
C GLY A 94 -16.56 4.15 -15.71
N MET A 95 -17.70 3.65 -16.20
CA MET A 95 -18.19 2.29 -15.93
C MET A 95 -17.23 1.22 -16.44
N LYS A 96 -16.69 1.38 -17.66
CA LYS A 96 -15.69 0.46 -18.19
C LYS A 96 -14.46 0.37 -17.29
N LEU A 97 -13.94 1.50 -16.83
CA LEU A 97 -12.82 1.52 -15.88
C LEU A 97 -13.19 0.85 -14.55
N PHE A 98 -14.36 1.15 -14.01
CA PHE A 98 -14.85 0.57 -12.77
C PHE A 98 -14.99 -0.96 -12.86
N ILE A 99 -15.63 -1.47 -13.91
CA ILE A 99 -15.82 -2.92 -14.12
C ILE A 99 -14.48 -3.63 -14.29
N ARG A 100 -13.52 -3.03 -15.02
CA ARG A 100 -12.17 -3.58 -15.14
C ARG A 100 -11.48 -3.66 -13.77
N GLY A 101 -11.55 -2.59 -12.97
CA GLY A 101 -10.99 -2.57 -11.61
C GLY A 101 -11.64 -3.61 -10.70
N LEU A 102 -12.96 -3.73 -10.75
CA LEU A 102 -13.73 -4.72 -10.00
C LEU A 102 -13.32 -6.16 -10.39
N GLY A 103 -13.13 -6.42 -11.69
CA GLY A 103 -12.65 -7.72 -12.19
C GLY A 103 -11.27 -8.08 -11.64
N LEU A 104 -10.32 -7.14 -11.68
CA LEU A 104 -8.97 -7.36 -11.14
C LEU A 104 -9.03 -7.66 -9.64
N LYS A 105 -9.84 -6.93 -8.88
CA LYS A 105 -10.00 -7.13 -7.43
C LYS A 105 -10.72 -8.45 -7.11
N ALA A 106 -11.89 -8.68 -7.68
CA ALA A 106 -12.76 -9.79 -7.30
C ALA A 106 -12.29 -11.14 -7.86
N ILE A 107 -11.86 -11.16 -9.13
CA ILE A 107 -11.51 -12.40 -9.83
C ILE A 107 -10.04 -12.79 -9.59
N LEU A 108 -9.11 -11.83 -9.65
CA LEU A 108 -7.69 -12.14 -9.54
C LEU A 108 -7.15 -11.95 -8.12
N ALA A 109 -7.25 -10.73 -7.55
CA ALA A 109 -6.64 -10.44 -6.27
C ALA A 109 -7.14 -11.35 -5.14
N ASN A 110 -8.46 -11.57 -5.06
CA ASN A 110 -9.03 -12.42 -4.01
C ASN A 110 -8.57 -13.89 -4.12
N GLN A 111 -8.41 -14.41 -5.34
CA GLN A 111 -7.94 -15.80 -5.54
C GLN A 111 -6.46 -15.93 -5.19
N PHE A 112 -5.61 -14.98 -5.58
CA PHE A 112 -4.23 -14.95 -5.16
C PHE A 112 -4.09 -14.77 -3.63
N GLY A 113 -4.97 -13.96 -3.03
CA GLY A 113 -5.06 -13.85 -1.57
C GLY A 113 -5.42 -15.15 -0.88
N SER A 114 -6.32 -15.95 -1.49
CA SER A 114 -6.66 -17.28 -0.97
C SER A 114 -5.47 -18.25 -1.05
N LEU A 115 -4.70 -18.20 -2.14
CA LEU A 115 -3.49 -19.01 -2.27
C LEU A 115 -2.43 -18.61 -1.22
N TRP A 116 -2.19 -17.31 -1.01
CA TRP A 116 -1.29 -16.83 0.04
C TRP A 116 -1.77 -17.24 1.44
N ALA A 117 -3.06 -17.11 1.72
CA ALA A 117 -3.65 -17.54 2.99
C ALA A 117 -3.52 -19.05 3.23
N ASN A 118 -3.61 -19.88 2.17
CA ASN A 118 -3.35 -21.33 2.28
C ASN A 118 -1.92 -21.60 2.74
N VAL A 119 -0.92 -20.90 2.19
CA VAL A 119 0.49 -21.01 2.60
C VAL A 119 0.64 -20.68 4.09
N GLY A 120 0.03 -19.59 4.57
CA GLY A 120 0.04 -19.24 5.99
C GLY A 120 -0.70 -20.25 6.88
N THR A 121 -1.76 -20.89 6.36
CA THR A 121 -2.54 -21.88 7.12
C THR A 121 -1.77 -23.20 7.27
N ILE A 122 -0.97 -23.61 6.27
CA ILE A 122 -0.09 -24.78 6.36
C ILE A 122 1.03 -24.54 7.39
N GLY A 123 1.47 -23.29 7.52
CA GLY A 123 2.58 -22.86 8.36
C GLY A 123 3.91 -22.85 7.59
N TYR A 124 4.67 -21.78 7.76
CA TYR A 124 5.89 -21.56 6.98
C TYR A 124 6.97 -22.62 7.20
N GLU A 125 6.99 -23.26 8.36
CA GLU A 125 7.93 -24.36 8.68
C GLU A 125 7.66 -25.64 7.89
N SER A 126 6.39 -25.87 7.51
CA SER A 126 5.93 -27.12 6.90
C SER A 126 5.79 -27.08 5.39
N ILE A 127 5.96 -25.93 4.76
CA ILE A 127 5.83 -25.78 3.30
C ILE A 127 7.08 -26.24 2.56
N SER A 128 6.88 -26.72 1.33
CA SER A 128 7.97 -27.05 0.42
C SER A 128 8.55 -25.77 -0.22
N THR A 129 9.82 -25.81 -0.66
CA THR A 129 10.47 -24.71 -1.40
C THR A 129 9.66 -24.25 -2.63
N PRO A 130 9.16 -25.15 -3.50
CA PRO A 130 8.32 -24.73 -4.63
C PRO A 130 7.04 -24.02 -4.20
N LEU A 131 6.40 -24.46 -3.11
CA LEU A 131 5.22 -23.80 -2.59
C LEU A 131 5.56 -22.42 -1.96
N ALA A 132 6.71 -22.29 -1.30
CA ALA A 132 7.19 -21.02 -0.78
C ALA A 132 7.36 -19.98 -1.91
N TRP A 133 8.00 -20.34 -3.03
CA TRP A 133 8.10 -19.46 -4.20
C TRP A 133 6.73 -19.14 -4.80
N LEU A 134 5.87 -20.13 -4.97
CA LEU A 134 4.50 -19.91 -5.46
C LEU A 134 3.73 -18.96 -4.55
N GLY A 135 3.89 -19.07 -3.23
CA GLY A 135 3.26 -18.22 -2.23
C GLY A 135 3.64 -16.76 -2.34
N ILE A 136 4.94 -16.44 -2.44
CA ILE A 136 5.37 -15.03 -2.58
C ILE A 136 5.00 -14.43 -3.95
N TYR A 137 4.95 -15.24 -5.02
CA TYR A 137 4.40 -14.80 -6.29
C TYR A 137 2.89 -14.52 -6.18
N ALA A 138 2.15 -15.39 -5.48
CA ALA A 138 0.73 -15.17 -5.23
C ALA A 138 0.50 -13.88 -4.45
N TYR A 139 1.25 -13.63 -3.39
CA TYR A 139 1.18 -12.37 -2.65
C TYR A 139 1.53 -11.15 -3.50
N SER A 140 2.55 -11.26 -4.35
CA SER A 140 2.93 -10.19 -5.29
C SER A 140 1.79 -9.86 -6.24
N PHE A 141 1.14 -10.86 -6.84
CA PHE A 141 -0.02 -10.63 -7.71
C PHE A 141 -1.24 -10.13 -6.95
N GLN A 142 -1.47 -10.63 -5.73
CA GLN A 142 -2.55 -10.15 -4.87
C GLN A 142 -2.44 -8.64 -4.64
N ILE A 143 -1.30 -8.17 -4.13
CA ILE A 143 -1.12 -6.74 -3.81
C ILE A 143 -1.20 -5.86 -5.06
N TYR A 144 -0.71 -6.36 -6.20
CA TYR A 144 -0.80 -5.64 -7.47
C TYR A 144 -2.24 -5.52 -7.96
N PHE A 145 -2.95 -6.63 -8.12
CA PHE A 145 -4.30 -6.61 -8.66
C PHE A 145 -5.30 -5.97 -7.72
N ASP A 146 -5.07 -6.09 -6.41
CA ASP A 146 -5.89 -5.43 -5.40
C ASP A 146 -5.78 -3.91 -5.51
N PHE A 147 -4.57 -3.39 -5.48
CA PHE A 147 -4.35 -1.95 -5.51
C PHE A 147 -4.58 -1.34 -6.90
N TYR A 148 -4.16 -2.01 -7.96
CA TYR A 148 -4.46 -1.56 -9.33
C TYR A 148 -5.96 -1.58 -9.61
N GLY A 149 -6.66 -2.63 -9.20
CA GLY A 149 -8.11 -2.74 -9.30
C GLY A 149 -8.83 -1.60 -8.57
N TYR A 150 -8.44 -1.34 -7.33
CA TYR A 150 -8.96 -0.20 -6.57
C TYR A 150 -8.70 1.14 -7.28
N SER A 151 -7.47 1.37 -7.75
CA SER A 151 -7.10 2.61 -8.43
C SER A 151 -7.91 2.83 -9.72
N LEU A 152 -8.22 1.75 -10.48
CA LEU A 152 -9.09 1.83 -11.66
C LEU A 152 -10.55 2.12 -11.27
N MET A 153 -11.07 1.49 -10.20
CA MET A 153 -12.42 1.81 -9.70
C MET A 153 -12.52 3.28 -9.28
N ALA A 154 -11.53 3.78 -8.54
CA ALA A 154 -11.45 5.18 -8.14
C ALA A 154 -11.41 6.13 -9.35
N ALA A 155 -10.58 5.84 -10.35
CA ALA A 155 -10.51 6.61 -11.59
C ALA A 155 -11.83 6.54 -12.39
N GLY A 156 -12.49 5.37 -12.40
CA GLY A 156 -13.80 5.17 -13.02
C GLY A 156 -14.88 6.02 -12.38
N LEU A 157 -14.99 6.00 -11.04
CA LEU A 157 -15.92 6.84 -10.29
C LEU A 157 -15.62 8.33 -10.51
N GLY A 158 -14.33 8.73 -10.48
CA GLY A 158 -13.93 10.10 -10.82
C GLY A 158 -14.40 10.49 -12.21
N ARG A 159 -14.24 9.60 -13.20
CA ARG A 159 -14.66 9.85 -14.59
C ARG A 159 -16.16 10.00 -14.74
N MET A 160 -16.96 9.18 -14.05
CA MET A 160 -18.43 9.31 -14.02
C MET A 160 -18.88 10.66 -13.47
N LEU A 161 -18.14 11.21 -12.50
CA LEU A 161 -18.36 12.53 -11.91
C LEU A 161 -17.77 13.68 -12.75
N GLY A 162 -17.17 13.40 -13.90
CA GLY A 162 -16.56 14.38 -14.79
C GLY A 162 -15.13 14.79 -14.40
N PHE A 163 -14.48 14.05 -13.48
CA PHE A 163 -13.08 14.28 -13.12
C PHE A 163 -12.13 13.28 -13.79
N LYS A 164 -11.01 13.76 -14.29
CA LYS A 164 -9.90 12.96 -14.76
C LYS A 164 -8.87 12.81 -13.64
N LEU A 165 -8.82 11.64 -13.01
CA LEU A 165 -7.81 11.32 -12.01
C LEU A 165 -6.55 10.73 -12.69
N PRO A 166 -5.35 10.93 -12.10
CA PRO A 166 -4.10 10.42 -12.66
C PRO A 166 -4.02 8.90 -12.59
N ILE A 167 -3.18 8.34 -13.47
CA ILE A 167 -2.88 6.91 -13.50
C ILE A 167 -1.92 6.58 -12.37
N ASN A 168 -2.19 5.48 -11.68
CA ASN A 168 -1.37 5.04 -10.56
C ASN A 168 -0.47 3.82 -10.88
N PHE A 169 -0.79 3.07 -11.97
CA PHE A 169 -0.05 1.88 -12.37
C PHE A 169 0.12 1.80 -13.88
N MET A 170 1.32 1.41 -14.35
CA MET A 170 1.66 1.24 -15.76
C MET A 170 2.46 -0.04 -15.99
N HIS A 171 1.81 -1.21 -15.84
CA HIS A 171 2.42 -2.54 -16.02
C HIS A 171 3.78 -2.71 -15.29
N PRO A 172 3.84 -2.56 -13.95
CA PRO A 172 5.10 -2.55 -13.22
C PRO A 172 5.87 -3.87 -13.31
N TYR A 173 5.19 -5.01 -13.46
CA TYR A 173 5.84 -6.32 -13.58
C TYR A 173 6.55 -6.56 -14.93
N LEU A 174 6.43 -5.63 -15.90
CA LEU A 174 7.22 -5.64 -17.13
C LEU A 174 8.52 -4.82 -17.03
N SER A 175 8.90 -4.37 -15.84
CA SER A 175 10.13 -3.60 -15.63
C SER A 175 11.36 -4.50 -15.66
N THR A 176 12.47 -3.95 -16.13
CA THR A 176 13.78 -4.59 -16.16
C THR A 176 14.69 -4.15 -15.03
N SER A 177 14.23 -3.19 -14.21
CA SER A 177 14.97 -2.64 -13.07
C SER A 177 14.02 -2.21 -11.95
N MET A 178 14.50 -2.19 -10.71
CA MET A 178 13.72 -1.74 -9.55
C MET A 178 13.40 -0.24 -9.66
N THR A 179 14.31 0.55 -10.20
CA THR A 179 14.07 1.98 -10.48
C THR A 179 12.91 2.16 -11.47
N GLU A 180 12.85 1.35 -12.53
CA GLU A 180 11.75 1.38 -13.49
C GLU A 180 10.44 0.87 -12.86
N PHE A 181 10.51 -0.18 -12.05
CA PHE A 181 9.35 -0.72 -11.33
C PHE A 181 8.65 0.37 -10.52
N TRP A 182 9.38 1.12 -9.69
CA TRP A 182 8.80 2.18 -8.85
C TRP A 182 8.33 3.40 -9.65
N ARG A 183 8.78 3.61 -10.87
CA ARG A 183 8.22 4.62 -11.78
C ARG A 183 6.88 4.17 -12.37
N ARG A 184 6.56 2.88 -12.34
CA ARG A 184 5.34 2.28 -12.88
C ARG A 184 4.38 1.81 -11.80
N TRP A 185 4.85 1.68 -10.56
CA TRP A 185 4.10 1.29 -9.37
C TRP A 185 3.79 2.51 -8.52
N HIS A 186 2.50 2.66 -8.12
CA HIS A 186 2.03 3.77 -7.26
C HIS A 186 2.61 5.12 -7.67
N ILE A 187 2.43 5.47 -8.94
CA ILE A 187 3.10 6.59 -9.62
C ILE A 187 2.88 7.89 -8.86
N THR A 188 1.65 8.14 -8.39
CA THR A 188 1.30 9.39 -7.71
C THR A 188 2.00 9.55 -6.36
N LEU A 189 2.21 8.47 -5.61
CA LEU A 189 3.00 8.49 -4.38
C LEU A 189 4.48 8.76 -4.68
N GLY A 190 5.04 8.06 -5.69
CA GLY A 190 6.42 8.28 -6.12
C GLY A 190 6.68 9.72 -6.53
N GLN A 191 5.74 10.33 -7.26
CA GLN A 191 5.79 11.76 -7.64
C GLN A 191 5.69 12.68 -6.42
N TRP A 192 4.85 12.35 -5.44
CA TRP A 192 4.74 13.11 -4.21
C TRP A 192 6.07 13.15 -3.45
N PHE A 193 6.68 11.98 -3.18
CA PHE A 193 7.99 11.89 -2.53
C PHE A 193 9.09 12.59 -3.34
N GLN A 194 9.06 12.47 -4.66
CA GLN A 194 10.01 13.16 -5.53
C GLN A 194 9.89 14.66 -5.41
N THR A 195 8.66 15.21 -5.48
CA THR A 195 8.40 16.65 -5.55
C THR A 195 8.61 17.34 -4.21
N TYR A 196 8.16 16.71 -3.11
CA TYR A 196 8.11 17.37 -1.80
C TYR A 196 9.22 16.95 -0.84
N ILE A 197 9.95 15.85 -1.12
CA ILE A 197 11.05 15.38 -0.28
C ILE A 197 12.36 15.35 -1.07
N TYR A 198 12.43 14.57 -2.15
CA TYR A 198 13.69 14.31 -2.84
C TYR A 198 14.29 15.56 -3.50
N ILE A 199 13.50 16.32 -4.24
CA ILE A 199 13.94 17.55 -4.92
C ILE A 199 14.34 18.64 -3.91
N PRO A 200 13.59 18.96 -2.85
CA PRO A 200 13.98 19.93 -1.83
C PRO A 200 15.27 19.57 -1.09
N LEU A 201 15.57 18.27 -0.91
CA LEU A 201 16.84 17.80 -0.34
C LEU A 201 18.03 17.96 -1.30
N GLY A 202 17.81 18.46 -2.54
CA GLY A 202 18.79 18.66 -3.58
C GLY A 202 18.80 17.59 -4.67
N GLY A 203 17.96 16.55 -4.56
CA GLY A 203 17.79 15.50 -5.59
C GLY A 203 19.11 14.77 -5.89
N ASN A 204 19.43 14.62 -7.19
CA ASN A 204 20.66 14.01 -7.69
C ASN A 204 21.73 15.04 -8.14
N ARG A 205 21.49 16.34 -7.90
CA ARG A 205 22.39 17.44 -8.32
C ARG A 205 23.43 17.80 -7.25
N THR A 206 23.34 17.20 -6.08
CA THR A 206 24.27 17.34 -4.97
C THR A 206 25.25 16.16 -4.99
N GLY A 207 26.49 16.32 -4.69
CA GLY A 207 27.52 15.25 -4.76
C GLY A 207 27.05 13.88 -4.20
N THR A 208 27.77 12.83 -4.52
CA THR A 208 27.38 11.41 -4.32
C THR A 208 26.87 11.10 -2.90
N CYS A 209 27.56 11.58 -1.86
CA CYS A 209 27.14 11.32 -0.46
C CYS A 209 25.77 11.92 -0.14
N LYS A 210 25.50 13.15 -0.59
CA LYS A 210 24.22 13.80 -0.38
C LYS A 210 23.10 13.11 -1.18
N TRP A 211 23.42 12.67 -2.40
CA TRP A 211 22.48 11.89 -3.21
C TRP A 211 22.11 10.56 -2.55
N ILE A 212 23.08 9.79 -2.00
CA ILE A 212 22.82 8.55 -1.26
C ILE A 212 21.95 8.82 -0.04
N ARG A 213 22.27 9.86 0.74
CA ARG A 213 21.43 10.29 1.87
C ARG A 213 20.00 10.60 1.44
N ASN A 214 19.81 11.37 0.36
CA ASN A 214 18.47 11.75 -0.13
C ASN A 214 17.67 10.52 -0.53
N LEU A 215 18.31 9.53 -1.16
CA LEU A 215 17.70 8.26 -1.52
C LEU A 215 17.28 7.46 -0.28
N LEU A 216 18.18 7.36 0.73
CA LEU A 216 17.89 6.70 2.00
C LEU A 216 16.69 7.33 2.71
N VAL A 217 16.68 8.67 2.81
CA VAL A 217 15.58 9.40 3.47
C VAL A 217 14.23 9.07 2.80
N VAL A 218 14.17 9.10 1.46
CA VAL A 218 12.92 8.78 0.74
C VAL A 218 12.44 7.37 1.05
N TRP A 219 13.32 6.36 0.99
CA TRP A 219 12.92 4.98 1.19
C TRP A 219 12.56 4.66 2.65
N ILE A 220 13.27 5.22 3.62
CA ILE A 220 12.93 5.08 5.04
C ILE A 220 11.59 5.74 5.33
N LEU A 221 11.33 6.96 4.84
CA LEU A 221 10.05 7.62 5.00
C LEU A 221 8.92 6.86 4.30
N THR A 222 9.18 6.21 3.16
CA THR A 222 8.21 5.34 2.49
C THR A 222 7.87 4.12 3.38
N GLY A 223 8.86 3.50 4.02
CA GLY A 223 8.64 2.41 4.96
C GLY A 223 7.80 2.86 6.18
N ILE A 224 8.19 3.94 6.84
CA ILE A 224 7.48 4.50 8.01
C ILE A 224 6.03 4.89 7.67
N TRP A 225 5.79 5.37 6.46
CA TRP A 225 4.44 5.71 6.03
C TRP A 225 3.51 4.49 5.94
N HIS A 226 4.04 3.33 5.56
CA HIS A 226 3.27 2.08 5.53
C HIS A 226 2.95 1.56 6.95
N GLY A 227 3.79 1.88 7.92
CA GLY A 227 3.60 1.50 9.33
C GLY A 227 4.88 1.70 10.14
N THR A 228 4.72 1.75 11.46
CA THR A 228 5.85 1.90 12.40
C THR A 228 6.48 0.56 12.80
N GLU A 229 5.92 -0.56 12.36
CA GLU A 229 6.44 -1.88 12.64
C GLU A 229 7.79 -2.11 11.94
N PHE A 230 8.64 -2.91 12.57
CA PHE A 230 10.02 -3.13 12.12
C PHE A 230 10.11 -3.62 10.67
N HIS A 231 9.21 -4.51 10.25
CA HIS A 231 9.24 -5.08 8.89
C HIS A 231 9.04 -4.03 7.78
N PHE A 232 8.25 -2.96 8.01
CA PHE A 232 8.10 -1.88 7.04
C PHE A 232 9.38 -1.02 6.91
N ILE A 233 10.07 -0.78 8.03
CA ILE A 233 11.35 -0.06 8.02
C ILE A 233 12.41 -0.92 7.32
N LEU A 234 12.46 -2.22 7.62
CA LEU A 234 13.35 -3.19 6.98
C LEU A 234 13.08 -3.25 5.46
N TRP A 235 11.81 -3.30 5.07
CA TRP A 235 11.40 -3.26 3.67
C TRP A 235 11.87 -1.98 2.98
N GLY A 236 11.63 -0.80 3.55
CA GLY A 236 12.10 0.47 3.01
C GLY A 236 13.62 0.53 2.89
N PHE A 237 14.35 0.06 3.91
CA PHE A 237 15.81 -0.02 3.88
C PHE A 237 16.32 -1.00 2.81
N SER A 238 15.69 -2.16 2.67
CA SER A 238 16.06 -3.13 1.63
C SER A 238 15.89 -2.55 0.22
N LEU A 239 14.82 -1.82 -0.04
CA LEU A 239 14.60 -1.12 -1.31
C LEU A 239 15.65 -0.04 -1.57
N PHE A 240 16.05 0.70 -0.54
CA PHE A 240 17.17 1.63 -0.66
C PHE A 240 18.44 0.91 -1.11
N VAL A 241 18.80 -0.20 -0.46
CA VAL A 241 20.00 -0.98 -0.81
C VAL A 241 19.90 -1.51 -2.24
N ILE A 242 18.75 -2.11 -2.63
CA ILE A 242 18.54 -2.65 -3.97
C ILE A 242 18.70 -1.55 -5.04
N VAL A 243 18.02 -0.41 -4.86
CA VAL A 243 18.08 0.70 -5.83
C VAL A 243 19.47 1.34 -5.89
N LEU A 244 20.18 1.43 -4.75
CA LEU A 244 21.54 1.93 -4.70
C LEU A 244 22.49 1.00 -5.46
N THR A 245 22.44 -0.31 -5.17
CA THR A 245 23.25 -1.35 -5.84
C THR A 245 22.96 -1.38 -7.34
N GLU A 246 21.70 -1.30 -7.73
CA GLU A 246 21.29 -1.25 -9.14
C GLU A 246 21.95 -0.06 -9.85
N LYS A 247 21.86 1.14 -9.28
CA LYS A 247 22.42 2.36 -9.88
C LYS A 247 23.94 2.38 -9.95
N LEU A 248 24.61 1.80 -8.96
CA LEU A 248 26.08 1.80 -8.89
C LEU A 248 26.71 0.65 -9.69
N LEU A 249 26.10 -0.56 -9.65
CA LEU A 249 26.74 -1.77 -10.15
C LEU A 249 26.01 -2.40 -11.33
N LEU A 250 24.68 -2.54 -11.25
CA LEU A 250 23.90 -3.38 -12.18
C LEU A 250 23.34 -2.64 -13.38
N LYS A 251 23.36 -1.30 -13.39
CA LYS A 251 22.73 -0.50 -14.44
C LYS A 251 23.21 -0.88 -15.84
N LYS A 252 24.53 -1.03 -16.03
CA LYS A 252 25.10 -1.41 -17.34
C LYS A 252 24.61 -2.78 -17.81
N LEU A 253 24.45 -3.72 -16.89
CA LEU A 253 24.00 -5.08 -17.18
C LEU A 253 22.51 -5.10 -17.57
N THR A 254 21.65 -4.45 -16.78
CA THR A 254 20.21 -4.41 -17.02
C THR A 254 19.84 -3.58 -18.25
N ASP A 255 20.59 -2.52 -18.55
CA ASP A 255 20.39 -1.71 -19.76
C ASP A 255 20.80 -2.49 -21.03
N ARG A 256 21.84 -3.36 -20.93
CA ARG A 256 22.36 -4.12 -22.07
C ARG A 256 21.56 -5.39 -22.37
N TYR A 257 21.10 -6.10 -21.34
CA TYR A 257 20.43 -7.40 -21.46
C TYR A 257 19.06 -7.37 -20.78
N ALA A 258 18.01 -7.09 -21.57
CA ALA A 258 16.63 -7.00 -21.06
C ALA A 258 16.18 -8.30 -20.38
N LEU A 259 16.57 -9.48 -20.89
CA LEU A 259 16.24 -10.75 -20.27
C LEU A 259 16.85 -10.89 -18.86
N ALA A 260 18.10 -10.48 -18.68
CA ALA A 260 18.74 -10.47 -17.36
C ALA A 260 18.00 -9.52 -16.40
N GLY A 261 17.55 -8.35 -16.90
CA GLY A 261 16.69 -7.45 -16.13
C GLY A 261 15.38 -8.08 -15.72
N HIS A 262 14.69 -8.78 -16.60
CA HIS A 262 13.44 -9.47 -16.24
C HIS A 262 13.65 -10.60 -15.24
N LEU A 263 14.70 -11.40 -15.37
CA LEU A 263 15.02 -12.46 -14.40
C LEU A 263 15.37 -11.88 -13.02
N TYR A 264 16.17 -10.82 -13.00
CA TYR A 264 16.48 -10.06 -11.79
C TYR A 264 15.21 -9.56 -11.09
N MET A 265 14.29 -8.94 -11.83
CA MET A 265 13.03 -8.43 -11.28
C MET A 265 12.08 -9.56 -10.86
N ALA A 266 12.06 -10.69 -11.58
CA ALA A 266 11.27 -11.85 -11.21
C ALA A 266 11.63 -12.39 -9.82
N VAL A 267 12.88 -12.30 -9.41
CA VAL A 267 13.32 -12.71 -8.07
C VAL A 267 13.10 -11.60 -7.04
N LEU A 268 13.52 -10.38 -7.33
CA LEU A 268 13.54 -9.31 -6.32
C LEU A 268 12.18 -8.76 -5.96
N ILE A 269 11.23 -8.69 -6.90
CA ILE A 269 9.89 -8.19 -6.61
C ILE A 269 9.20 -9.07 -5.56
N PRO A 270 9.09 -10.41 -5.75
CA PRO A 270 8.47 -11.26 -4.75
C PRO A 270 9.19 -11.23 -3.40
N LEU A 271 10.53 -11.21 -3.38
CA LEU A 271 11.30 -11.10 -2.14
C LEU A 271 11.03 -9.78 -1.41
N SER A 272 10.93 -8.67 -2.13
CA SER A 272 10.58 -7.39 -1.50
C SER A 272 9.18 -7.40 -0.90
N TRP A 273 8.21 -8.02 -1.59
CA TRP A 273 6.86 -8.16 -1.06
C TRP A 273 6.75 -9.14 0.10
N MET A 274 7.62 -10.15 0.18
CA MET A 274 7.73 -11.03 1.35
C MET A 274 8.05 -10.21 2.61
N LEU A 275 9.06 -9.34 2.55
CA LEU A 275 9.41 -8.46 3.67
C LEU A 275 8.29 -7.50 4.04
N PHE A 276 7.46 -7.09 3.08
CA PHE A 276 6.29 -6.25 3.32
C PHE A 276 5.14 -7.01 3.97
N GLY A 277 4.93 -8.28 3.59
CA GLY A 277 3.75 -9.06 3.95
C GLY A 277 3.87 -9.90 5.22
N ILE A 278 5.08 -10.18 5.68
CA ILE A 278 5.34 -10.97 6.89
C ILE A 278 5.83 -10.02 7.99
N SER A 279 5.04 -9.86 9.05
CA SER A 279 5.32 -8.89 10.12
C SER A 279 6.31 -9.42 11.16
N ASP A 280 6.27 -10.71 11.46
CA ASP A 280 7.10 -11.33 12.49
C ASP A 280 8.51 -11.65 11.95
N PRO A 281 9.59 -11.14 12.57
CA PRO A 281 10.96 -11.37 12.13
C PRO A 281 11.36 -12.85 12.12
N GLY A 282 10.88 -13.66 13.08
CA GLY A 282 11.14 -15.10 13.10
C GLY A 282 10.51 -15.79 11.89
N SER A 283 9.28 -15.41 11.55
CA SER A 283 8.59 -15.91 10.35
C SER A 283 9.29 -15.50 9.06
N ILE A 284 9.87 -14.30 8.98
CA ILE A 284 10.69 -13.88 7.83
C ILE A 284 11.92 -14.78 7.68
N GLU A 285 12.60 -15.07 8.79
CA GLU A 285 13.76 -15.97 8.79
C GLU A 285 13.38 -17.37 8.31
N VAL A 286 12.36 -17.98 8.91
CA VAL A 286 11.84 -19.31 8.52
C VAL A 286 11.48 -19.35 7.05
N TYR A 287 10.70 -18.36 6.57
CA TYR A 287 10.29 -18.30 5.17
C TYR A 287 11.48 -18.15 4.22
N THR A 288 12.47 -17.33 4.59
CA THR A 288 13.70 -17.14 3.81
C THR A 288 14.50 -18.44 3.69
N ARG A 289 14.62 -19.20 4.79
CA ARG A 289 15.26 -20.54 4.76
C ARG A 289 14.51 -21.50 3.82
N LYS A 290 13.18 -21.45 3.77
CA LYS A 290 12.38 -22.28 2.83
C LYS A 290 12.56 -21.86 1.38
N LEU A 291 12.76 -20.58 1.09
CA LEU A 291 13.07 -20.11 -0.26
C LEU A 291 14.46 -20.57 -0.74
N PHE A 292 15.43 -20.63 0.18
CA PHE A 292 16.84 -20.93 -0.10
C PHE A 292 17.34 -22.08 0.77
N PRO A 293 16.97 -23.34 0.45
CA PRO A 293 17.25 -24.52 1.29
C PRO A 293 18.76 -24.82 1.43
N PHE A 294 19.62 -24.18 0.62
CA PHE A 294 21.07 -24.36 0.71
C PHE A 294 21.68 -23.87 2.03
N PHE A 295 20.92 -23.05 2.78
CA PHE A 295 21.39 -22.44 4.02
C PHE A 295 20.84 -23.11 5.28
N SER A 296 20.00 -24.16 5.15
CA SER A 296 19.44 -24.86 6.32
C SER A 296 19.26 -26.36 6.04
N ALA A 297 19.76 -27.19 6.95
CA ALA A 297 19.37 -28.58 7.08
C ALA A 297 18.19 -28.65 8.05
N ASP A 298 16.97 -28.43 7.56
CA ASP A 298 15.76 -28.54 8.39
C ASP A 298 15.18 -29.96 8.26
N ASP A 299 15.03 -30.65 9.38
CA ASP A 299 14.35 -31.97 9.52
C ASP A 299 12.81 -31.81 9.59
N ALA A 300 12.27 -30.64 9.25
CA ALA A 300 10.83 -30.39 9.30
C ALA A 300 10.07 -31.30 8.34
N ILE A 301 8.96 -31.86 8.81
CA ILE A 301 8.06 -32.67 7.99
C ILE A 301 7.51 -31.80 6.85
N ILE A 302 7.91 -32.09 5.62
CA ILE A 302 7.47 -31.39 4.43
C ILE A 302 6.34 -32.19 3.78
N TYR A 303 5.22 -31.55 3.49
CA TYR A 303 4.15 -32.15 2.70
C TYR A 303 4.55 -32.21 1.23
N VAL A 304 5.07 -33.35 0.77
CA VAL A 304 5.62 -33.50 -0.60
C VAL A 304 4.64 -33.09 -1.72
N ASN A 305 3.35 -33.22 -1.48
CA ASN A 305 2.31 -32.90 -2.46
C ASN A 305 1.69 -31.50 -2.29
N ASP A 306 2.19 -30.68 -1.39
CA ASP A 306 1.62 -29.35 -1.09
C ASP A 306 1.65 -28.43 -2.31
N PHE A 307 2.77 -28.40 -3.03
CA PHE A 307 2.93 -27.62 -4.26
C PHE A 307 1.96 -28.08 -5.35
N TRP A 308 1.91 -29.36 -5.66
CA TRP A 308 1.08 -29.89 -6.74
C TRP A 308 -0.41 -29.69 -6.48
N LYS A 309 -0.85 -29.84 -5.23
CA LYS A 309 -2.22 -29.56 -4.82
C LYS A 309 -2.57 -28.08 -5.08
N ASN A 310 -1.78 -27.15 -4.54
CA ASN A 310 -2.03 -25.74 -4.73
C ASN A 310 -1.92 -25.31 -6.21
N LEU A 311 -0.95 -25.85 -6.96
CA LEU A 311 -0.82 -25.59 -8.39
C LEU A 311 -2.06 -26.06 -9.16
N ASN A 312 -2.62 -27.22 -8.83
CA ASN A 312 -3.84 -27.72 -9.46
C ASN A 312 -5.08 -26.92 -9.06
N ASP A 313 -5.23 -26.55 -7.78
CA ASP A 313 -6.36 -25.77 -7.28
C ASP A 313 -6.41 -24.37 -7.93
N PHE A 314 -5.26 -23.76 -8.20
CA PHE A 314 -5.14 -22.41 -8.78
C PHE A 314 -4.61 -22.40 -10.22
N ARG A 315 -4.68 -23.53 -10.95
CA ARG A 315 -4.09 -23.72 -12.29
C ARG A 315 -4.52 -22.70 -13.35
N PHE A 316 -5.71 -22.12 -13.23
CA PHE A 316 -6.21 -21.09 -14.17
C PHE A 316 -5.85 -19.68 -13.75
N ILE A 317 -5.73 -19.44 -12.45
CA ILE A 317 -5.46 -18.12 -11.89
C ILE A 317 -3.99 -17.74 -12.07
N ILE A 318 -3.08 -18.69 -11.94
CA ILE A 318 -1.65 -18.44 -12.08
C ILE A 318 -1.30 -17.92 -13.49
N PRO A 319 -1.66 -18.58 -14.59
CA PRO A 319 -1.43 -18.05 -15.94
C PRO A 319 -2.17 -16.73 -16.17
N ALA A 320 -3.39 -16.58 -15.64
CA ALA A 320 -4.14 -15.33 -15.73
C ALA A 320 -3.39 -14.18 -15.06
N GLY A 321 -2.76 -14.41 -13.89
CA GLY A 321 -1.95 -13.40 -13.21
C GLY A 321 -0.81 -12.87 -14.09
N PHE A 322 -0.06 -13.76 -14.72
CA PHE A 322 0.97 -13.36 -15.68
C PHE A 322 0.40 -12.62 -16.88
N LEU A 323 -0.66 -13.14 -17.50
CA LEU A 323 -1.30 -12.52 -18.67
C LEU A 323 -1.79 -11.10 -18.36
N PHE A 324 -2.53 -10.91 -17.25
CA PHE A 324 -3.10 -9.62 -16.87
C PHE A 324 -2.07 -8.62 -16.32
N SER A 325 -0.86 -9.06 -15.99
CA SER A 325 0.28 -8.17 -15.70
C SER A 325 0.91 -7.58 -16.98
N THR A 326 0.61 -8.11 -18.15
CA THR A 326 1.11 -7.63 -19.44
C THR A 326 0.23 -6.56 -20.07
N ARG A 327 0.68 -6.04 -21.22
CA ARG A 327 -0.10 -5.10 -22.05
C ARG A 327 -1.21 -5.78 -22.86
N PHE A 328 -1.22 -7.11 -22.94
CA PHE A 328 -2.13 -7.85 -23.81
C PHE A 328 -3.61 -7.58 -23.53
N PRO A 329 -4.12 -7.68 -22.28
CA PRO A 329 -5.54 -7.45 -22.00
C PRO A 329 -6.00 -6.04 -22.39
N VAL A 330 -5.15 -5.04 -22.16
CA VAL A 330 -5.46 -3.65 -22.51
C VAL A 330 -5.50 -3.47 -24.03
N ARG A 331 -4.55 -4.07 -24.77
CA ARG A 331 -4.54 -4.05 -26.25
C ARG A 331 -5.76 -4.76 -26.83
N PHE A 332 -6.13 -5.90 -26.25
CA PHE A 332 -7.33 -6.65 -26.67
C PHE A 332 -8.59 -5.80 -26.50
N LEU A 333 -8.80 -5.18 -25.33
CA LEU A 333 -9.96 -4.32 -25.09
C LEU A 333 -9.99 -3.09 -26.01
N LYS A 334 -8.83 -2.53 -26.35
CA LYS A 334 -8.75 -1.45 -27.33
C LYS A 334 -9.18 -1.92 -28.73
N LYS A 335 -8.78 -3.14 -29.13
CA LYS A 335 -9.13 -3.69 -30.46
C LYS A 335 -10.64 -3.90 -30.67
N ILE A 336 -11.36 -4.25 -29.60
CA ILE A 336 -12.82 -4.49 -29.64
C ILE A 336 -13.63 -3.24 -29.27
N ARG A 337 -12.99 -2.09 -29.05
CA ARG A 337 -13.65 -0.86 -28.62
C ARG A 337 -14.72 -0.41 -29.64
N GLY A 338 -15.90 -0.06 -29.14
CA GLY A 338 -17.03 0.38 -29.96
C GLY A 338 -17.78 -0.73 -30.68
N SER A 339 -17.39 -2.01 -30.48
CA SER A 339 -18.02 -3.16 -31.09
C SER A 339 -19.01 -3.85 -30.15
N VAL A 340 -19.94 -4.61 -30.70
CA VAL A 340 -20.90 -5.42 -29.90
C VAL A 340 -20.17 -6.39 -28.95
N PRO A 341 -19.11 -7.10 -29.33
CA PRO A 341 -18.32 -7.93 -28.42
C PRO A 341 -17.77 -7.19 -27.18
N GLU A 342 -17.46 -5.89 -27.28
CA GLU A 342 -17.03 -5.12 -26.12
C GLU A 342 -18.04 -5.16 -24.97
N ILE A 343 -19.33 -5.02 -25.30
CA ILE A 343 -20.43 -5.02 -24.32
C ILE A 343 -20.48 -6.37 -23.61
N PHE A 344 -20.43 -7.47 -24.35
CA PHE A 344 -20.47 -8.81 -23.78
C PHE A 344 -19.26 -9.10 -22.88
N VAL A 345 -18.06 -8.64 -23.26
CA VAL A 345 -16.86 -8.78 -22.42
C VAL A 345 -17.04 -8.05 -21.10
N TYR A 346 -17.52 -6.80 -21.10
CA TYR A 346 -17.73 -6.06 -19.85
C TYR A 346 -18.85 -6.66 -18.99
N LEU A 347 -19.93 -7.14 -19.59
CA LEU A 347 -20.98 -7.85 -18.88
C LEU A 347 -20.45 -9.15 -18.25
N ALA A 348 -19.66 -9.92 -18.97
CA ALA A 348 -19.04 -11.15 -18.46
C ALA A 348 -18.11 -10.86 -17.29
N ILE A 349 -17.24 -9.85 -17.37
CA ILE A 349 -16.36 -9.43 -16.27
C ILE A 349 -17.21 -9.00 -15.06
N PHE A 350 -18.25 -8.22 -15.28
CA PHE A 350 -19.13 -7.74 -14.20
C PHE A 350 -19.80 -8.91 -13.48
N TRP A 351 -20.48 -9.80 -14.22
CA TRP A 351 -21.18 -10.95 -13.63
C TRP A 351 -20.22 -11.93 -12.95
N ALA A 352 -19.06 -12.21 -13.54
CA ALA A 352 -18.03 -13.03 -12.89
C ALA A 352 -17.53 -12.40 -11.58
N SER A 353 -17.36 -11.07 -11.56
CA SER A 353 -16.94 -10.35 -10.34
C SER A 353 -18.02 -10.44 -9.25
N VAL A 354 -19.28 -10.22 -9.59
CA VAL A 354 -20.40 -10.32 -8.64
C VAL A 354 -20.51 -11.76 -8.11
N TYR A 355 -20.40 -12.77 -8.97
CA TYR A 355 -20.40 -14.17 -8.56
C TYR A 355 -19.24 -14.50 -7.60
N CYS A 356 -18.03 -14.04 -7.89
CA CYS A 356 -16.88 -14.23 -7.01
C CYS A 356 -17.10 -13.58 -5.63
N ILE A 357 -17.61 -12.36 -5.59
CA ILE A 357 -17.93 -11.68 -4.33
C ILE A 357 -18.98 -12.46 -3.54
N TYR A 358 -20.05 -12.88 -4.20
CA TYR A 358 -21.13 -13.65 -3.57
C TYR A 358 -20.62 -14.98 -2.98
N THR A 359 -19.82 -15.72 -3.73
CA THR A 359 -19.27 -17.02 -3.28
C THR A 359 -18.29 -16.84 -2.13
N CYS A 360 -17.40 -15.86 -2.17
CA CYS A 360 -16.50 -15.53 -1.07
C CYS A 360 -17.26 -15.21 0.22
N HIS A 361 -18.33 -14.40 0.12
CA HIS A 361 -19.15 -14.04 1.28
C HIS A 361 -19.91 -15.25 1.87
N ARG A 362 -20.38 -16.16 1.03
CA ARG A 362 -21.07 -17.39 1.46
C ARG A 362 -20.14 -18.35 2.18
N PHE A 363 -18.89 -18.48 1.72
CA PHE A 363 -17.86 -19.29 2.37
C PHE A 363 -17.42 -18.71 3.72
N SER A 364 -17.28 -17.40 3.82
CA SER A 364 -16.95 -16.71 5.07
C SER A 364 -18.03 -16.94 6.14
N ARG A 365 -19.31 -16.81 5.79
CA ARG A 365 -20.42 -17.10 6.71
C ARG A 365 -20.42 -18.54 7.19
N ARG A 366 -20.21 -19.52 6.32
CA ARG A 366 -20.15 -20.95 6.72
C ARG A 366 -18.99 -21.23 7.68
N ARG A 367 -17.84 -20.55 7.53
CA ARG A 367 -16.71 -20.68 8.49
C ARG A 367 -17.08 -20.07 9.85
N SER A 368 -17.73 -18.93 9.91
CA SER A 368 -18.18 -18.35 11.17
C SER A 368 -19.23 -19.23 11.87
N ASP A 369 -20.15 -19.84 11.12
CA ASP A 369 -21.16 -20.73 11.67
C ASP A 369 -20.56 -22.02 12.22
N THR A 370 -19.56 -22.60 11.57
CA THR A 370 -18.84 -23.78 12.08
C THR A 370 -18.01 -23.45 13.34
N THR A 371 -17.44 -22.27 13.43
CA THR A 371 -16.70 -21.84 14.64
C THR A 371 -17.64 -21.56 15.81
N VAL A 372 -18.86 -21.08 15.55
CA VAL A 372 -19.91 -20.88 16.55
C VAL A 372 -20.50 -22.22 16.98
N LEU A 373 -20.66 -23.20 16.08
CA LEU A 373 -21.10 -24.56 16.42
C LEU A 373 -20.08 -25.28 17.29
N HIS A 374 -18.76 -25.17 17.04
CA HIS A 374 -17.74 -25.71 17.92
C HIS A 374 -17.72 -25.07 19.31
N ARG A 375 -18.17 -23.82 19.47
CA ARG A 375 -18.34 -23.20 20.79
C ARG A 375 -19.64 -23.59 21.51
N ARG A 376 -20.65 -24.07 20.80
CA ARG A 376 -21.94 -24.47 21.40
C ARG A 376 -22.05 -25.95 21.77
N PHE A 377 -21.13 -26.80 21.37
CA PHE A 377 -21.08 -28.20 21.78
C PHE A 377 -19.79 -28.52 22.53
N PRO A 378 -19.79 -28.45 23.86
CA PRO A 378 -18.66 -28.91 24.65
C PRO A 378 -18.79 -30.43 24.85
N TRP A 379 -18.60 -31.21 23.78
CA TRP A 379 -18.52 -32.66 23.91
C TRP A 379 -17.05 -33.09 23.90
N SER A 380 -16.71 -33.80 25.02
CA SER A 380 -15.49 -34.58 25.26
C SER A 380 -14.16 -33.83 25.45
N ARG A 381 -13.99 -33.24 26.61
CA ARG A 381 -12.67 -33.29 27.23
C ARG A 381 -12.50 -34.65 27.88
N PRO A 382 -11.45 -35.44 27.59
CA PRO A 382 -11.10 -36.62 28.40
C PRO A 382 -10.84 -36.13 29.82
N ARG A 383 -11.55 -36.70 30.80
CA ARG A 383 -11.25 -36.50 32.21
C ARG A 383 -9.91 -37.21 32.49
N PHE A 384 -8.83 -36.48 32.52
CA PHE A 384 -7.63 -36.94 33.19
C PHE A 384 -7.85 -36.77 34.68
N HIS A 385 -7.90 -37.91 35.37
CA HIS A 385 -7.86 -38.02 36.83
C HIS A 385 -6.43 -37.70 37.28
N PRO A 386 -6.21 -36.77 38.20
CA PRO A 386 -4.91 -36.63 38.81
C PRO A 386 -4.81 -37.58 40.04
N ARG A 387 -4.01 -38.57 39.92
CA ARG A 387 -3.35 -39.24 41.06
C ARG A 387 -1.86 -39.05 40.86
N ASP A 388 -1.23 -38.26 41.65
CA ASP A 388 -0.36 -38.47 42.76
C ASP A 388 0.51 -37.22 43.05
N PRO A 389 0.69 -36.83 44.30
CA PRO A 389 1.43 -35.66 44.69
C PRO A 389 2.81 -36.03 45.20
N SER A 390 3.82 -35.44 44.67
CA SER A 390 5.08 -35.19 45.37
C SER A 390 6.11 -34.60 44.43
N HIS A 391 6.43 -33.31 44.57
CA HIS A 391 7.74 -32.81 44.94
C HIS A 391 7.72 -31.29 44.98
N TYR A 392 7.87 -30.86 46.21
CA TYR A 392 8.30 -29.53 46.67
C TYR A 392 9.51 -29.01 45.93
N LEU A 393 9.51 -27.67 45.74
CA LEU A 393 10.50 -26.73 46.28
C LEU A 393 10.19 -25.32 45.77
N ARG A 394 9.70 -24.50 46.66
CA ARG A 394 10.22 -23.23 47.22
C ARG A 394 10.86 -22.26 46.24
N GLY A 395 10.24 -21.10 46.18
CA GLY A 395 10.84 -19.85 45.71
C GLY A 395 9.95 -18.66 46.06
N THR A 396 9.96 -18.28 47.34
CA THR A 396 9.42 -17.02 47.88
C THR A 396 10.25 -15.85 47.38
N TRP A 397 9.60 -14.73 46.96
CA TRP A 397 10.07 -13.37 47.16
C TRP A 397 8.91 -12.38 47.04
N LEU A 398 8.51 -11.90 48.21
CA LEU A 398 8.39 -10.53 48.71
C LEU A 398 7.39 -9.59 48.04
N ARG A 399 6.24 -9.48 48.76
CA ARG A 399 5.44 -8.25 48.82
C ARG A 399 6.22 -7.19 49.59
N ARG A 400 6.32 -5.98 49.08
CA ARG A 400 6.55 -4.78 49.89
C ARG A 400 5.59 -3.68 49.48
N SER A 401 4.67 -3.42 50.38
CA SER A 401 3.87 -2.21 50.54
C SER A 401 4.73 -1.00 50.89
N ILE A 402 4.49 0.14 50.25
CA ILE A 402 4.85 1.44 50.80
C ILE A 402 3.62 2.35 50.76
N ARG A 403 3.27 2.80 51.96
CA ARG A 403 2.23 3.77 52.29
C ARG A 403 2.68 5.20 51.95
N GLN A 404 1.73 5.98 51.48
CA GLN A 404 1.39 7.39 51.79
C GLN A 404 2.50 8.40 52.07
N ARG A 405 2.47 9.53 51.34
CA ARG A 405 2.37 10.86 51.94
C ARG A 405 1.60 11.84 51.05
N HIS A 406 0.60 12.45 51.67
CA HIS A 406 -0.12 13.63 51.20
C HIS A 406 0.79 14.87 51.27
N GLN A 407 0.78 15.72 50.29
CA GLN A 407 0.94 17.17 50.44
C GLN A 407 0.14 17.89 49.35
N HIS A 408 -0.64 18.88 49.78
CA HIS A 408 -1.54 19.74 49.02
C HIS A 408 -0.81 20.75 48.13
N PRO A 409 -1.37 21.17 46.99
CA PRO A 409 -0.81 22.22 46.16
C PRO A 409 -1.37 23.59 46.48
N HIS A 410 -0.51 24.61 46.41
CA HIS A 410 -0.84 26.03 46.44
C HIS A 410 -1.55 26.45 45.13
N ARG A 411 -2.60 27.27 45.28
CA ARG A 411 -3.26 28.04 44.23
C ARG A 411 -2.39 29.22 43.80
N PRO A 412 -2.34 29.63 42.54
CA PRO A 412 -1.95 30.98 42.15
C PRO A 412 -3.16 31.84 41.79
N ASP A 413 -3.02 33.09 42.09
CA ASP A 413 -3.92 34.22 42.00
C ASP A 413 -4.15 34.71 40.54
N PRO A 414 -5.36 35.20 40.18
CA PRO A 414 -5.65 35.74 38.87
C PRO A 414 -5.63 37.23 38.90
N HIS A 415 -4.59 37.91 38.43
CA HIS A 415 -4.63 39.30 37.92
C HIS A 415 -3.27 39.81 37.47
N ARG A 416 -2.99 39.71 36.17
CA ARG A 416 -2.18 40.71 35.45
C ARG A 416 -2.46 40.64 33.90
N PRO A 417 -2.82 41.74 33.26
CA PRO A 417 -2.95 41.79 31.82
C PRO A 417 -1.58 41.99 31.17
N GLY A 418 -1.12 41.04 30.35
CA GLY A 418 0.09 41.11 29.59
C GLY A 418 -0.22 41.33 28.09
N SER A 419 0.28 42.40 27.57
CA SER A 419 0.19 42.87 26.17
C SER A 419 0.52 41.82 25.13
N LEU A 420 -0.39 41.58 24.18
CA LEU A 420 -0.21 40.83 22.96
C LEU A 420 0.82 41.52 22.06
N ARG A 421 2.05 41.00 22.00
CA ARG A 421 2.99 41.31 20.92
C ARG A 421 2.67 40.37 19.75
N GLN A 422 2.33 40.97 18.61
CA GLN A 422 2.22 40.23 17.33
C GLN A 422 3.58 39.67 16.92
N PRO A 423 3.65 38.42 16.44
CA PRO A 423 4.88 37.89 15.89
C PRO A 423 5.16 38.50 14.51
N LYS A 424 6.30 39.14 14.37
CA LYS A 424 6.87 39.58 13.07
C LYS A 424 7.25 38.34 12.30
N TYR A 425 6.65 38.12 11.13
CA TYR A 425 7.08 37.14 10.16
C TYR A 425 8.44 37.54 9.56
N PRO A 426 9.42 36.62 9.48
CA PRO A 426 10.65 36.88 8.76
C PRO A 426 10.38 36.93 7.25
N SER A 427 10.89 37.98 6.58
CA SER A 427 10.89 38.10 5.12
C SER A 427 11.65 36.94 4.47
N PRO A 428 11.19 36.42 3.31
CA PRO A 428 11.86 35.31 2.64
C PRO A 428 13.21 35.77 2.07
N HIS A 429 14.25 34.97 2.34
CA HIS A 429 15.58 35.18 1.75
C HIS A 429 15.52 35.08 0.21
N PRO A 430 16.09 36.06 -0.53
CA PRO A 430 16.18 36.02 -1.98
C PRO A 430 17.31 35.09 -2.40
N GLY A 431 17.00 33.84 -2.74
CA GLY A 431 18.04 32.91 -3.21
C GLY A 431 17.61 31.49 -3.60
N MET A 432 16.37 31.10 -3.34
CA MET A 432 15.88 29.75 -3.65
C MET A 432 14.68 29.75 -4.60
N HIS A 433 14.84 30.29 -5.80
CA HIS A 433 13.93 30.02 -6.89
C HIS A 433 14.50 28.90 -7.77
N PRO A 434 13.86 27.70 -7.82
CA PRO A 434 14.17 26.74 -8.88
C PRO A 434 13.73 27.34 -10.21
N ARG A 435 14.62 27.36 -11.21
CA ARG A 435 14.33 27.93 -12.52
C ARG A 435 13.14 27.22 -13.17
N LEU A 436 12.24 27.97 -13.75
CA LEU A 436 11.02 27.56 -14.46
C LEU A 436 11.23 26.48 -15.56
N SER A 437 12.48 26.23 -16.00
CA SER A 437 12.83 25.23 -17.01
C SER A 437 12.61 23.77 -16.57
N ASP A 438 12.65 23.48 -15.27
CA ASP A 438 12.49 22.12 -14.77
C ASP A 438 11.03 21.71 -14.57
N GLN A 439 10.12 22.68 -14.44
CA GLN A 439 8.68 22.43 -14.38
C GLN A 439 8.10 21.96 -15.73
N ARG A 440 8.65 22.44 -16.85
CA ARG A 440 8.22 21.98 -18.17
C ARG A 440 8.57 20.52 -18.44
N LYS A 441 9.68 19.98 -17.90
CA LYS A 441 10.05 18.57 -18.07
C LYS A 441 9.17 17.62 -17.26
N SER A 442 8.70 18.01 -16.08
CA SER A 442 7.74 17.20 -15.33
C SER A 442 6.34 17.21 -15.96
N LEU A 443 5.91 18.34 -16.52
CA LEU A 443 4.67 18.45 -17.29
C LEU A 443 4.75 17.67 -18.62
N HIS A 444 5.91 17.64 -19.30
CA HIS A 444 6.11 16.82 -20.52
C HIS A 444 6.03 15.31 -20.24
N LEU A 445 6.47 14.84 -19.07
CA LEU A 445 6.29 13.44 -18.67
C LEU A 445 4.82 13.09 -18.44
N TRP A 446 4.00 14.07 -18.03
CA TRP A 446 2.54 13.90 -17.92
C TRP A 446 1.86 13.84 -19.28
N SER A 447 2.25 14.70 -20.23
CA SER A 447 1.69 14.70 -21.59
C SER A 447 2.05 13.44 -22.39
N THR A 448 3.25 12.88 -22.18
CA THR A 448 3.67 11.60 -22.78
C THR A 448 2.98 10.40 -22.15
N ALA A 449 2.61 10.44 -20.86
CA ALA A 449 1.81 9.38 -20.25
C ALA A 449 0.36 9.41 -20.73
N GLU A 450 -0.22 10.59 -20.97
CA GLU A 450 -1.53 10.72 -21.62
C GLU A 450 -1.51 10.27 -23.09
N GLY A 451 -0.45 10.57 -23.84
CA GLY A 451 -0.24 10.09 -25.20
C GLY A 451 -0.13 8.57 -25.30
N ALA A 452 0.48 7.92 -24.31
CA ALA A 452 0.58 6.44 -24.26
C ALA A 452 -0.76 5.74 -23.96
N LEU A 453 -1.79 6.47 -23.54
CA LEU A 453 -3.16 5.97 -23.37
C LEU A 453 -4.08 6.28 -24.55
N GLN A 454 -3.69 7.22 -25.41
CA GLN A 454 -4.44 7.55 -26.63
C GLN A 454 -3.91 6.80 -27.87
N VAL A 455 -2.77 6.11 -27.78
CA VAL A 455 -2.22 5.26 -28.88
C VAL A 455 -2.47 3.78 -28.61
#